data_c5d53c5f18a63d477b59833092f149d2
#
_entry.id   c5d53c5f18a63d477b59833092f149d2
#
_cell.length_a   1.000
_cell.length_b   1.000
_cell.length_c   1.000
_cell.angle_alpha   90.00
_cell.angle_beta   90.00
_cell.angle_gamma   90.00
#
_symmetry.space_group_name_H-M   'P 1'
#
loop_
_entity.id
_entity.type
_entity.pdbx_description
1 polymer ?
#
loop_
_entity_poly.entity_id
_entity_poly.type
_entity_poly.pdbx_seq_one_letter_code
_entity_poly.pdbx_strand_id
1 'polypeptide(L)'
;MTDVDLRIRIAQSLAEVQAAAWNICAAQSDQSSIKAKHEVKLTSEDNSSPQLSTREQLHNPFVSYEFLSALEESGAVGGRTGWQPRYLLAEFADGSLLGAAPSYVKSHSRGEYVFDHGWAEAFERAGGDYYPKLQIAVPFTPVTGPRLLAAPGPLADAVRSALANALVDITTASELSSAHVTFLTEPEWRALGKHGFLQRTDQQFHWENADYANFDDFLNRLASRKRKTIKRERKEALRAGIEVSWLTGSDLTEVVWDAFFAFYMTCRSTLNRSGCAFSISSRSSTQCGC
;
A
#
# COMPACT_ATOMS: atom_id res chain seq x y z
N MET A 1 -6.13 -31.45 -18.87
CA MET A 1 -5.52 -30.23 -18.31
C MET A 1 -4.37 -29.91 -19.25
N THR A 2 -4.52 -28.86 -20.07
CA THR A 2 -3.42 -28.38 -20.92
C THR A 2 -2.35 -27.83 -19.97
N ASP A 3 -1.18 -28.44 -20.00
CA ASP A 3 0.02 -27.97 -19.31
C ASP A 3 0.32 -26.58 -19.87
N VAL A 4 0.09 -25.55 -19.09
CA VAL A 4 0.36 -24.16 -19.51
C VAL A 4 1.82 -23.91 -19.15
N ASP A 5 2.65 -23.81 -20.19
CA ASP A 5 4.09 -23.51 -19.99
C ASP A 5 4.26 -22.05 -19.50
N LEU A 6 4.29 -21.92 -18.17
CA LEU A 6 4.51 -20.65 -17.48
C LEU A 6 5.99 -20.52 -17.13
N ARG A 7 6.60 -19.45 -17.62
CA ARG A 7 7.97 -19.08 -17.28
C ARG A 7 7.97 -17.98 -16.20
N ILE A 8 8.79 -18.16 -15.17
CA ILE A 8 9.06 -17.11 -14.18
C ILE A 8 10.35 -16.38 -14.55
N ARG A 9 10.26 -15.06 -14.68
CA ARG A 9 11.40 -14.16 -14.91
C ARG A 9 11.51 -13.17 -13.77
N ILE A 10 12.73 -12.77 -13.44
CA ILE A 10 13.00 -11.70 -12.47
C ILE A 10 13.41 -10.45 -13.24
N ALA A 11 12.72 -9.33 -13.02
CA ALA A 11 13.13 -8.03 -13.49
C ALA A 11 13.74 -7.20 -12.34
N GLN A 12 14.78 -6.45 -12.64
CA GLN A 12 15.47 -5.61 -11.66
C GLN A 12 14.97 -4.16 -11.65
N SER A 13 14.15 -3.81 -12.62
CA SER A 13 13.48 -2.51 -12.76
C SER A 13 12.16 -2.68 -13.51
N LEU A 14 11.19 -1.84 -13.21
CA LEU A 14 9.94 -1.76 -13.99
C LEU A 14 10.18 -1.26 -15.42
N ALA A 15 11.29 -0.60 -15.71
CA ALA A 15 11.68 -0.24 -17.07
C ALA A 15 11.82 -1.46 -18.02
N GLU A 16 11.97 -2.68 -17.46
CA GLU A 16 12.02 -3.94 -18.21
C GLU A 16 10.61 -4.49 -18.56
N VAL A 17 9.54 -3.81 -18.10
CA VAL A 17 8.16 -4.29 -18.22
C VAL A 17 7.31 -3.24 -18.92
N GLN A 18 6.41 -3.67 -19.80
CA GLN A 18 5.45 -2.77 -20.42
C GLN A 18 4.38 -2.33 -19.42
N ALA A 19 4.19 -1.01 -19.25
CA ALA A 19 3.23 -0.45 -18.30
C ALA A 19 1.81 -0.99 -18.50
N ALA A 20 1.33 -1.08 -19.74
CA ALA A 20 0.01 -1.61 -20.06
C ALA A 20 -0.16 -3.07 -19.62
N ALA A 21 0.86 -3.92 -19.83
CA ALA A 21 0.83 -5.33 -19.44
C ALA A 21 0.82 -5.49 -17.92
N TRP A 22 1.65 -4.71 -17.22
CA TRP A 22 1.63 -4.67 -15.74
C TRP A 22 0.27 -4.25 -15.22
N ASN A 23 -0.30 -3.17 -15.73
CA ASN A 23 -1.58 -2.63 -15.27
C ASN A 23 -2.76 -3.57 -15.55
N ILE A 24 -2.70 -4.39 -16.59
CA ILE A 24 -3.67 -5.48 -16.80
C ILE A 24 -3.62 -6.48 -15.63
N CYS A 25 -2.42 -6.88 -15.20
CA CYS A 25 -2.26 -7.77 -14.05
C CYS A 25 -2.67 -7.12 -12.73
N ALA A 26 -2.44 -5.81 -12.58
CA ALA A 26 -2.81 -5.03 -11.40
C ALA A 26 -4.31 -4.73 -11.31
N ALA A 27 -5.05 -4.81 -12.43
CA ALA A 27 -6.49 -4.59 -12.44
C ALA A 27 -7.21 -5.70 -11.67
N GLN A 28 -7.92 -5.32 -10.60
CA GLN A 28 -8.69 -6.27 -9.80
C GLN A 28 -9.98 -6.64 -10.52
N SER A 29 -10.16 -7.91 -10.85
CA SER A 29 -11.48 -8.46 -11.13
C SER A 29 -12.11 -8.87 -9.80
N ASP A 30 -12.95 -8.01 -9.24
CA ASP A 30 -13.64 -8.31 -7.99
C ASP A 30 -14.70 -9.40 -8.18
N GLN A 31 -14.44 -10.61 -7.70
CA GLN A 31 -15.47 -11.63 -7.51
C GLN A 31 -15.82 -11.87 -6.04
N SER A 32 -15.18 -11.21 -5.07
CA SER A 32 -15.35 -11.57 -3.66
C SER A 32 -15.55 -10.44 -2.65
N SER A 33 -15.48 -9.17 -3.03
CA SER A 33 -15.49 -8.05 -2.06
C SER A 33 -16.77 -7.21 -2.00
N ILE A 34 -17.84 -7.56 -2.72
CA ILE A 34 -19.12 -6.83 -2.57
C ILE A 34 -20.07 -7.59 -1.66
N LYS A 35 -19.76 -7.62 -0.36
CA LYS A 35 -20.76 -7.67 0.71
C LYS A 35 -20.52 -6.57 1.74
N ALA A 36 -20.21 -5.39 1.29
CA ALA A 36 -20.45 -4.17 2.05
C ALA A 36 -21.77 -3.60 1.54
N LYS A 37 -22.84 -3.85 2.29
CA LYS A 37 -24.16 -3.27 2.08
C LYS A 37 -24.05 -1.74 2.13
N HIS A 38 -24.10 -1.09 1.00
CA HIS A 38 -24.61 0.27 0.89
C HIS A 38 -25.80 0.21 -0.05
N GLU A 39 -26.98 -0.11 0.48
CA GLU A 39 -28.24 0.30 -0.11
C GLU A 39 -28.33 1.83 -0.01
N VAL A 40 -27.87 2.51 -1.02
CA VAL A 40 -28.26 3.90 -1.22
C VAL A 40 -29.69 3.89 -1.72
N LYS A 41 -30.63 4.17 -0.82
CA LYS A 41 -32.03 4.36 -1.13
C LYS A 41 -32.18 5.74 -1.76
N LEU A 42 -32.05 5.82 -3.08
CA LEU A 42 -32.42 7.00 -3.86
C LEU A 42 -33.95 6.98 -4.07
N THR A 43 -34.66 7.79 -3.29
CA THR A 43 -36.05 8.19 -3.60
C THR A 43 -35.96 9.52 -4.34
N SER A 44 -36.09 9.51 -5.65
CA SER A 44 -36.75 10.57 -6.43
C SER A 44 -36.95 10.08 -7.85
N GLU A 45 -38.17 10.19 -8.28
CA GLU A 45 -38.64 9.94 -9.63
C GLU A 45 -37.96 10.92 -10.58
N ASP A 46 -37.10 10.44 -11.47
CA ASP A 46 -36.91 11.06 -12.77
C ASP A 46 -36.44 10.00 -13.78
N ASN A 47 -37.19 9.96 -14.86
CA ASN A 47 -37.24 8.91 -15.86
C ASN A 47 -36.20 9.20 -16.96
N SER A 48 -34.93 8.97 -16.68
CA SER A 48 -33.88 8.83 -17.72
C SER A 48 -32.81 7.90 -17.22
N SER A 49 -32.87 6.66 -17.67
CA SER A 49 -31.92 5.60 -17.34
C SER A 49 -30.51 5.98 -17.79
N PRO A 50 -29.55 6.17 -16.90
CA PRO A 50 -28.15 5.99 -17.29
C PRO A 50 -27.92 4.48 -17.40
N GLN A 51 -27.63 4.02 -18.58
CA GLN A 51 -27.07 2.68 -18.78
C GLN A 51 -25.72 2.64 -18.04
N LEU A 52 -25.70 2.07 -16.84
CA LEU A 52 -24.46 1.63 -16.21
C LEU A 52 -23.93 0.42 -16.98
N SER A 53 -23.25 0.69 -18.07
CA SER A 53 -22.35 -0.25 -18.70
C SER A 53 -20.95 0.05 -18.19
N THR A 54 -20.38 -0.91 -17.58
CA THR A 54 -18.99 -1.20 -17.22
C THR A 54 -18.84 -1.41 -15.73
N ARG A 55 -18.58 -2.67 -15.37
CA ARG A 55 -18.00 -3.03 -14.06
C ARG A 55 -16.84 -2.08 -13.82
N GLU A 56 -16.96 -1.16 -12.88
CA GLU A 56 -15.83 -0.41 -12.39
C GLU A 56 -14.84 -1.43 -11.79
N GLN A 57 -13.75 -1.65 -12.50
CA GLN A 57 -12.62 -2.39 -11.96
C GLN A 57 -12.10 -1.56 -10.79
N LEU A 58 -12.13 -2.11 -9.59
CA LEU A 58 -11.56 -1.45 -8.42
C LEU A 58 -10.06 -1.26 -8.69
N HIS A 59 -9.69 -0.03 -8.99
CA HIS A 59 -8.31 0.36 -9.25
C HIS A 59 -7.61 0.60 -7.91
N ASN A 60 -6.56 -0.20 -7.64
CA ASN A 60 -5.67 0.08 -6.53
C ASN A 60 -4.42 0.81 -7.07
N PRO A 61 -4.32 2.13 -6.89
CA PRO A 61 -3.24 2.92 -7.47
C PRO A 61 -1.86 2.51 -6.94
N PHE A 62 -1.77 1.93 -5.75
CA PHE A 62 -0.50 1.59 -5.10
C PHE A 62 0.21 0.38 -5.71
N VAL A 63 -0.48 -0.45 -6.49
CA VAL A 63 0.11 -1.55 -7.26
C VAL A 63 0.19 -1.25 -8.75
N SER A 64 -0.18 -0.04 -9.18
CA SER A 64 -0.05 0.39 -10.58
C SER A 64 1.41 0.55 -10.98
N TYR A 65 1.66 0.41 -12.28
CA TYR A 65 2.98 0.65 -12.86
C TYR A 65 3.49 2.06 -12.52
N GLU A 66 2.64 3.06 -12.67
CA GLU A 66 2.96 4.48 -12.48
C GLU A 66 3.41 4.78 -11.06
N PHE A 67 2.75 4.19 -10.06
CA PHE A 67 3.14 4.41 -8.67
C PHE A 67 4.48 3.74 -8.34
N LEU A 68 4.66 2.49 -8.77
CA LEU A 68 5.86 1.74 -8.46
C LEU A 68 7.07 2.25 -9.25
N SER A 69 6.91 2.66 -10.52
CA SER A 69 7.98 3.29 -11.30
C SER A 69 8.40 4.64 -10.73
N ALA A 70 7.44 5.44 -10.24
CA ALA A 70 7.77 6.70 -9.58
C ALA A 70 8.64 6.50 -8.33
N LEU A 71 8.48 5.40 -7.59
CA LEU A 71 9.36 5.06 -6.47
C LEU A 71 10.79 4.72 -6.91
N GLU A 72 10.97 4.10 -8.07
CA GLU A 72 12.30 3.85 -8.66
C GLU A 72 12.91 5.15 -9.18
N GLU A 73 12.17 5.91 -10.00
CA GLU A 73 12.62 7.15 -10.63
C GLU A 73 13.02 8.22 -9.60
N SER A 74 12.28 8.31 -8.50
CA SER A 74 12.63 9.20 -7.38
C SER A 74 13.81 8.72 -6.53
N GLY A 75 14.30 7.49 -6.76
CA GLY A 75 15.35 6.88 -5.94
C GLY A 75 14.89 6.50 -4.54
N ALA A 76 13.57 6.42 -4.29
CA ALA A 76 13.02 5.94 -3.01
C ALA A 76 13.24 4.43 -2.85
N VAL A 77 13.28 3.67 -3.94
CA VAL A 77 13.68 2.26 -3.99
C VAL A 77 14.88 2.08 -4.92
N GLY A 78 15.61 1.00 -4.78
CA GLY A 78 16.85 0.73 -5.51
C GLY A 78 18.09 1.32 -4.83
N GLY A 79 19.25 1.19 -5.47
CA GLY A 79 20.50 1.73 -4.99
C GLY A 79 20.86 1.28 -3.55
N ARG A 80 21.10 2.25 -2.66
CA ARG A 80 21.46 2.01 -1.25
C ARG A 80 20.30 2.17 -0.27
N THR A 81 19.06 2.14 -0.74
CA THR A 81 17.87 2.38 0.11
C THR A 81 17.52 1.18 0.99
N GLY A 82 18.08 0.01 0.70
CA GLY A 82 17.70 -1.26 1.32
C GLY A 82 16.41 -1.87 0.77
N TRP A 83 15.89 -1.32 -0.32
CA TRP A 83 14.79 -1.83 -1.13
C TRP A 83 15.31 -2.14 -2.54
N GLN A 84 15.86 -3.32 -2.75
CA GLN A 84 16.40 -3.69 -4.05
C GLN A 84 15.34 -4.40 -4.88
N PRO A 85 14.86 -3.82 -6.00
CA PRO A 85 13.81 -4.42 -6.82
C PRO A 85 14.21 -5.81 -7.35
N ARG A 86 13.25 -6.72 -7.30
CA ARG A 86 13.33 -8.10 -7.81
C ARG A 86 11.93 -8.54 -8.19
N TYR A 87 11.30 -7.84 -9.16
CA TYR A 87 9.93 -8.13 -9.59
C TYR A 87 9.84 -9.52 -10.20
N LEU A 88 8.96 -10.35 -9.64
CA LEU A 88 8.65 -11.64 -10.24
C LEU A 88 7.60 -11.44 -11.32
N LEU A 89 7.86 -11.99 -12.49
CA LEU A 89 6.99 -11.92 -13.66
C LEU A 89 6.66 -13.34 -14.11
N ALA A 90 5.37 -13.65 -14.22
CA ALA A 90 4.88 -14.88 -14.83
C ALA A 90 4.49 -14.61 -16.27
N GLU A 91 5.17 -15.23 -17.20
CA GLU A 91 5.06 -14.98 -18.64
C GLU A 91 4.77 -16.27 -19.40
N PHE A 92 4.11 -16.16 -20.56
CA PHE A 92 4.11 -17.21 -21.55
C PHE A 92 5.49 -17.34 -22.23
N ALA A 93 5.67 -18.42 -23.00
CA ALA A 93 6.89 -18.65 -23.78
C ALA A 93 7.17 -17.53 -24.81
N ASP A 94 6.12 -16.84 -25.29
CA ASP A 94 6.22 -15.69 -26.20
C ASP A 94 6.56 -14.37 -25.51
N GLY A 95 6.71 -14.37 -24.16
CA GLY A 95 6.99 -13.19 -23.35
C GLY A 95 5.75 -12.39 -22.94
N SER A 96 4.55 -12.83 -23.26
CA SER A 96 3.32 -12.17 -22.80
C SER A 96 3.17 -12.27 -21.29
N LEU A 97 3.04 -11.14 -20.61
CA LEU A 97 2.90 -11.06 -19.15
C LEU A 97 1.51 -11.51 -18.69
N LEU A 98 1.45 -12.48 -17.81
CA LEU A 98 0.23 -13.02 -17.21
C LEU A 98 0.09 -12.69 -15.74
N GLY A 99 1.18 -12.41 -15.06
CA GLY A 99 1.16 -12.05 -13.66
C GLY A 99 2.46 -11.44 -13.18
N ALA A 100 2.40 -10.77 -12.04
CA ALA A 100 3.54 -10.12 -11.43
C ALA A 100 3.44 -10.10 -9.91
N ALA A 101 4.57 -10.01 -9.23
CA ALA A 101 4.62 -9.71 -7.81
C ALA A 101 5.63 -8.57 -7.55
N PRO A 102 5.21 -7.46 -6.92
CA PRO A 102 6.09 -6.38 -6.53
C PRO A 102 6.97 -6.84 -5.37
N SER A 103 8.17 -7.31 -5.69
CA SER A 103 9.09 -7.94 -4.75
C SER A 103 10.44 -7.23 -4.70
N TYR A 104 11.05 -7.27 -3.51
CA TYR A 104 12.27 -6.54 -3.20
C TYR A 104 13.16 -7.38 -2.29
N VAL A 105 14.47 -7.38 -2.54
CA VAL A 105 15.43 -7.87 -1.55
C VAL A 105 15.68 -6.76 -0.54
N LYS A 106 15.50 -7.09 0.73
CA LYS A 106 15.55 -6.14 1.84
C LYS A 106 16.77 -6.41 2.73
N SER A 107 17.53 -5.36 3.03
CA SER A 107 18.62 -5.38 4.00
C SER A 107 18.22 -4.86 5.39
N HIS A 108 16.97 -4.41 5.57
CA HIS A 108 16.41 -3.92 6.84
C HIS A 108 14.88 -3.78 6.69
N SER A 109 14.11 -3.72 7.78
CA SER A 109 12.63 -3.59 7.77
C SER A 109 12.09 -2.18 7.72
N ARG A 110 12.92 -1.15 7.51
CA ARG A 110 12.43 0.23 7.40
C ARG A 110 11.52 0.40 6.18
N GLY A 111 10.39 1.08 6.38
CA GLY A 111 9.41 1.38 5.34
C GLY A 111 8.44 0.24 5.04
N GLU A 112 8.49 -0.87 5.78
CA GLU A 112 7.58 -2.02 5.61
C GLU A 112 6.28 -1.86 6.42
N TYR A 113 6.25 -1.01 7.42
CA TYR A 113 5.15 -0.85 8.37
C TYR A 113 4.76 -2.14 9.11
N VAL A 114 5.67 -3.11 9.15
CA VAL A 114 5.58 -4.32 9.95
C VAL A 114 6.66 -4.25 11.02
N PHE A 115 6.26 -4.33 12.29
CA PHE A 115 7.18 -4.23 13.41
C PHE A 115 7.75 -5.61 13.74
N ASP A 116 8.76 -6.04 13.01
CA ASP A 116 9.37 -7.36 13.11
C ASP A 116 10.72 -7.39 13.86
N HIS A 117 11.09 -6.29 14.54
CA HIS A 117 12.37 -6.19 15.26
C HIS A 117 12.57 -7.31 16.27
N GLY A 118 11.54 -7.69 17.03
CA GLY A 118 11.63 -8.79 17.99
C GLY A 118 11.87 -10.14 17.32
N TRP A 119 11.39 -10.33 16.09
CA TRP A 119 11.64 -11.53 15.30
C TRP A 119 13.08 -11.55 14.79
N ALA A 120 13.56 -10.41 14.26
CA ALA A 120 14.94 -10.26 13.80
C ALA A 120 15.93 -10.57 14.93
N GLU A 121 15.76 -9.95 16.09
CA GLU A 121 16.59 -10.19 17.27
C GLU A 121 16.52 -11.64 17.75
N ALA A 122 15.36 -12.28 17.72
CA ALA A 122 15.23 -13.69 18.13
C ALA A 122 15.95 -14.62 17.16
N PHE A 123 15.84 -14.35 15.84
CA PHE A 123 16.49 -15.14 14.82
C PHE A 123 18.02 -15.00 14.88
N GLU A 124 18.52 -13.77 15.05
CA GLU A 124 19.95 -13.49 15.22
C GLU A 124 20.51 -14.13 16.51
N ARG A 125 19.78 -14.10 17.63
CA ARG A 125 20.17 -14.80 18.87
C ARG A 125 20.23 -16.32 18.69
N ALA A 126 19.43 -16.87 17.77
CA ALA A 126 19.49 -18.29 17.42
C ALA A 126 20.65 -18.64 16.45
N GLY A 127 21.45 -17.65 16.05
CA GLY A 127 22.61 -17.83 15.17
C GLY A 127 22.30 -17.75 13.68
N GLY A 128 21.13 -17.23 13.30
CA GLY A 128 20.76 -17.00 11.91
C GLY A 128 20.87 -15.54 11.49
N ASP A 129 20.97 -15.30 10.20
CA ASP A 129 20.95 -13.96 9.61
C ASP A 129 19.53 -13.62 9.15
N TYR A 130 18.86 -12.66 9.80
CA TYR A 130 17.50 -12.27 9.43
C TYR A 130 17.44 -11.52 8.09
N TYR A 131 18.51 -10.87 7.70
CA TYR A 131 18.66 -10.19 6.42
C TYR A 131 19.82 -10.79 5.62
N PRO A 132 19.78 -10.72 4.27
CA PRO A 132 18.70 -10.19 3.45
C PRO A 132 17.48 -11.10 3.38
N LYS A 133 16.29 -10.51 3.22
CA LYS A 133 15.02 -11.23 3.02
C LYS A 133 14.30 -10.78 1.75
N LEU A 134 13.43 -11.63 1.20
CA LEU A 134 12.54 -11.25 0.09
C LEU A 134 11.25 -10.64 0.66
N GLN A 135 10.91 -9.44 0.21
CA GLN A 135 9.73 -8.72 0.65
C GLN A 135 8.79 -8.47 -0.52
N ILE A 136 7.56 -8.94 -0.43
CA ILE A 136 6.49 -8.69 -1.40
C ILE A 136 5.54 -7.68 -0.76
N ALA A 137 5.62 -6.44 -1.22
CA ALA A 137 4.93 -5.31 -0.59
C ALA A 137 4.79 -4.14 -1.54
N VAL A 138 3.99 -3.17 -1.15
CA VAL A 138 4.08 -1.81 -1.68
C VAL A 138 5.02 -1.02 -0.75
N PRO A 139 6.16 -0.50 -1.24
CA PRO A 139 7.09 0.23 -0.41
C PRO A 139 6.45 1.45 0.25
N PHE A 140 6.81 1.71 1.51
CA PHE A 140 6.42 2.88 2.30
C PHE A 140 4.92 3.06 2.51
N THR A 141 4.12 2.00 2.35
CA THR A 141 2.66 2.11 2.47
C THR A 141 2.05 0.85 3.09
N PRO A 142 1.24 0.98 4.17
CA PRO A 142 0.56 -0.15 4.82
C PRO A 142 -0.78 -0.48 4.16
N VAL A 143 -0.96 -0.14 2.90
CA VAL A 143 -2.21 -0.36 2.17
C VAL A 143 -2.42 -1.84 1.90
N THR A 144 -3.59 -2.35 2.25
CA THR A 144 -4.04 -3.70 1.90
C THR A 144 -4.39 -3.77 0.41
N GLY A 145 -3.97 -4.84 -0.24
CA GLY A 145 -4.26 -5.07 -1.65
C GLY A 145 -3.62 -6.34 -2.17
N PRO A 146 -3.81 -6.67 -3.46
CA PRO A 146 -3.19 -7.84 -4.06
C PRO A 146 -1.66 -7.71 -4.06
N ARG A 147 -1.01 -8.84 -3.89
CA ARG A 147 0.46 -8.96 -3.95
C ARG A 147 0.90 -9.93 -5.03
N LEU A 148 0.05 -10.88 -5.39
CA LEU A 148 0.22 -11.78 -6.51
C LEU A 148 -0.72 -11.33 -7.64
N LEU A 149 -0.26 -10.34 -8.42
CA LEU A 149 -1.03 -9.76 -9.50
C LEU A 149 -1.19 -10.78 -10.63
N ALA A 150 -2.40 -10.91 -11.16
CA ALA A 150 -2.65 -11.82 -12.27
C ALA A 150 -3.66 -11.22 -13.23
N ALA A 151 -3.38 -11.32 -14.53
CA ALA A 151 -4.32 -10.90 -15.57
C ALA A 151 -5.66 -11.61 -15.39
N PRO A 152 -6.79 -10.90 -15.54
CA PRO A 152 -8.11 -11.50 -15.44
C PRO A 152 -8.31 -12.64 -16.44
N GLY A 153 -8.80 -13.80 -15.99
CA GLY A 153 -9.06 -14.91 -16.86
C GLY A 153 -8.97 -16.28 -16.17
N PRO A 154 -9.18 -17.38 -16.93
CA PRO A 154 -9.22 -18.72 -16.37
C PRO A 154 -7.88 -19.21 -15.80
N LEU A 155 -6.78 -18.57 -16.16
CA LEU A 155 -5.43 -18.91 -15.68
C LEU A 155 -5.01 -18.14 -14.42
N ALA A 156 -5.78 -17.16 -13.96
CA ALA A 156 -5.39 -16.28 -12.87
C ALA A 156 -4.95 -17.01 -11.59
N ASP A 157 -5.66 -18.06 -11.20
CA ASP A 157 -5.32 -18.83 -9.99
C ASP A 157 -4.07 -19.71 -10.20
N ALA A 158 -3.89 -20.26 -11.40
CA ALA A 158 -2.67 -21.00 -11.76
C ALA A 158 -1.45 -20.07 -11.76
N VAL A 159 -1.59 -18.85 -12.28
CA VAL A 159 -0.54 -17.82 -12.28
C VAL A 159 -0.18 -17.41 -10.85
N ARG A 160 -1.17 -17.15 -9.98
CA ARG A 160 -0.91 -16.84 -8.56
C ARG A 160 -0.21 -17.99 -7.85
N SER A 161 -0.60 -19.24 -8.12
CA SER A 161 0.07 -20.41 -7.57
C SER A 161 1.51 -20.55 -8.06
N ALA A 162 1.76 -20.29 -9.35
CA ALA A 162 3.13 -20.28 -9.89
C ALA A 162 3.99 -19.20 -9.26
N LEU A 163 3.47 -17.98 -9.07
CA LEU A 163 4.15 -16.91 -8.36
C LEU A 163 4.44 -17.28 -6.90
N ALA A 164 3.48 -17.90 -6.20
CA ALA A 164 3.68 -18.34 -4.81
C ALA A 164 4.81 -19.38 -4.69
N ASN A 165 4.87 -20.35 -5.59
CA ASN A 165 5.97 -21.34 -5.63
C ASN A 165 7.31 -20.66 -5.95
N ALA A 166 7.30 -19.75 -6.94
CA ALA A 166 8.51 -19.02 -7.32
C ALA A 166 9.09 -18.16 -6.18
N LEU A 167 8.25 -17.63 -5.27
CA LEU A 167 8.74 -16.93 -4.08
C LEU A 167 9.59 -17.84 -3.20
N VAL A 168 9.19 -19.08 -3.02
CA VAL A 168 9.95 -20.08 -2.24
C VAL A 168 11.24 -20.46 -2.95
N ASP A 169 11.15 -20.76 -4.24
CA ASP A 169 12.29 -21.20 -5.05
C ASP A 169 13.38 -20.12 -5.12
N ILE A 170 12.98 -18.87 -5.36
CA ILE A 170 13.92 -17.74 -5.45
C ILE A 170 14.53 -17.43 -4.09
N THR A 171 13.76 -17.50 -3.01
CA THR A 171 14.29 -17.30 -1.65
C THR A 171 15.38 -18.31 -1.36
N THR A 172 15.15 -19.57 -1.71
CA THR A 172 16.11 -20.65 -1.52
C THR A 172 17.34 -20.50 -2.44
N ALA A 173 17.11 -20.28 -3.74
CA ALA A 173 18.18 -20.18 -4.73
C ALA A 173 19.06 -18.94 -4.54
N SER A 174 18.54 -17.88 -3.94
CA SER A 174 19.28 -16.64 -3.65
C SER A 174 19.83 -16.59 -2.22
N GLU A 175 19.74 -17.68 -1.46
CA GLU A 175 20.21 -17.78 -0.07
C GLU A 175 19.64 -16.65 0.83
N LEU A 176 18.37 -16.25 0.59
CA LEU A 176 17.67 -15.25 1.39
C LEU A 176 17.10 -15.91 2.65
N SER A 177 17.05 -15.18 3.75
CA SER A 177 16.59 -15.71 5.03
C SER A 177 15.14 -16.18 5.02
N SER A 178 14.28 -15.48 4.27
CA SER A 178 12.84 -15.73 4.26
C SER A 178 12.14 -14.93 3.15
N ALA A 179 10.90 -15.31 2.82
CA ALA A 179 9.98 -14.53 1.99
C ALA A 179 8.83 -14.00 2.85
N HIS A 180 8.59 -12.69 2.78
CA HIS A 180 7.52 -12.01 3.51
C HIS A 180 6.53 -11.38 2.54
N VAL A 181 5.25 -11.69 2.66
CA VAL A 181 4.17 -11.05 1.91
C VAL A 181 3.32 -10.25 2.90
N THR A 182 3.32 -8.93 2.77
CA THR A 182 2.69 -8.05 3.76
C THR A 182 1.49 -7.30 3.19
N PHE A 183 0.47 -7.05 4.03
CA PHE A 183 -0.76 -6.32 3.69
C PHE A 183 -1.50 -6.89 2.48
N LEU A 184 -1.45 -8.21 2.31
CA LEU A 184 -2.16 -8.91 1.26
C LEU A 184 -3.66 -9.03 1.59
N THR A 185 -4.46 -9.35 0.58
CA THR A 185 -5.89 -9.59 0.77
C THR A 185 -6.14 -10.91 1.51
N GLU A 186 -7.29 -11.03 2.19
CA GLU A 186 -7.64 -12.27 2.90
C GLU A 186 -7.67 -13.52 1.99
N PRO A 187 -8.20 -13.47 0.75
CA PRO A 187 -8.11 -14.61 -0.17
C PRO A 187 -6.66 -15.03 -0.48
N GLU A 188 -5.76 -14.07 -0.73
CA GLU A 188 -4.34 -14.37 -0.95
C GLU A 188 -3.67 -14.94 0.32
N TRP A 189 -3.95 -14.36 1.49
CA TRP A 189 -3.46 -14.86 2.77
C TRP A 189 -3.85 -16.32 3.01
N ARG A 190 -5.11 -16.68 2.71
CA ARG A 190 -5.58 -18.07 2.78
C ARG A 190 -4.92 -18.97 1.74
N ALA A 191 -4.74 -18.48 0.51
CA ALA A 191 -4.09 -19.21 -0.57
C ALA A 191 -2.62 -19.50 -0.25
N LEU A 192 -1.85 -18.49 0.19
CA LEU A 192 -0.45 -18.67 0.58
C LEU A 192 -0.29 -19.64 1.77
N GLY A 193 -1.22 -19.65 2.72
CA GLY A 193 -1.25 -20.67 3.78
C GLY A 193 -1.32 -22.11 3.24
N LYS A 194 -2.04 -22.34 2.13
CA LYS A 194 -2.06 -23.66 1.45
C LYS A 194 -0.74 -23.99 0.74
N HIS A 195 0.04 -22.98 0.38
CA HIS A 195 1.39 -23.13 -0.16
C HIS A 195 2.48 -23.25 0.92
N GLY A 196 2.09 -23.39 2.21
CA GLY A 196 3.01 -23.59 3.31
C GLY A 196 3.58 -22.31 3.93
N PHE A 197 3.11 -21.14 3.54
CA PHE A 197 3.49 -19.89 4.20
C PHE A 197 2.88 -19.82 5.61
N LEU A 198 3.69 -19.36 6.57
CA LEU A 198 3.22 -19.12 7.93
C LEU A 198 2.32 -17.88 7.95
N GLN A 199 1.11 -18.07 8.44
CA GLN A 199 0.10 -17.02 8.49
C GLN A 199 0.27 -16.18 9.75
N ARG A 200 0.41 -14.86 9.57
CA ARG A 200 0.47 -13.87 10.65
C ARG A 200 -0.64 -12.84 10.45
N THR A 201 -1.20 -12.35 11.54
CA THR A 201 -2.16 -11.25 11.57
C THR A 201 -1.64 -10.13 12.45
N ASP A 202 -1.99 -8.90 12.11
CA ASP A 202 -1.78 -7.72 12.93
C ASP A 202 -3.03 -6.84 12.89
N GLN A 203 -3.08 -5.79 13.69
CA GLN A 203 -4.26 -4.95 13.84
C GLN A 203 -4.02 -3.56 13.22
N GLN A 204 -4.91 -3.16 12.32
CA GLN A 204 -5.02 -1.79 11.84
C GLN A 204 -6.29 -1.14 12.39
N PHE A 205 -6.21 0.15 12.73
CA PHE A 205 -7.36 0.92 13.16
C PHE A 205 -7.88 1.75 11.99
N HIS A 206 -9.12 1.51 11.61
CA HIS A 206 -9.80 2.25 10.55
C HIS A 206 -10.91 3.09 11.19
N TRP A 207 -11.02 4.34 10.76
CA TRP A 207 -12.17 5.15 11.09
C TRP A 207 -13.26 4.93 10.02
N GLU A 208 -14.44 4.57 10.49
CA GLU A 208 -15.61 4.39 9.63
C GLU A 208 -16.60 5.52 9.89
N ASN A 209 -17.13 6.11 8.82
CA ASN A 209 -18.19 7.10 8.94
C ASN A 209 -19.50 6.39 9.31
N ALA A 210 -20.01 6.69 10.51
CA ALA A 210 -21.28 6.17 11.00
C ALA A 210 -22.43 7.17 10.68
N ASP A 211 -22.49 7.65 9.46
CA ASP A 211 -23.50 8.58 8.93
C ASP A 211 -23.59 9.90 9.72
N TYR A 212 -22.46 10.44 10.15
CA TYR A 212 -22.40 11.72 10.81
C TYR A 212 -22.76 12.84 9.84
N ALA A 213 -23.80 13.62 10.14
CA ALA A 213 -24.21 14.75 9.34
C ALA A 213 -23.19 15.90 9.35
N ASN A 214 -22.44 16.03 10.45
CA ASN A 214 -21.40 17.04 10.65
C ASN A 214 -20.42 16.64 11.76
N PHE A 215 -19.41 17.49 11.97
CA PHE A 215 -18.38 17.24 12.98
C PHE A 215 -18.91 17.26 14.41
N ASP A 216 -19.90 18.06 14.73
CA ASP A 216 -20.53 18.09 16.06
C ASP A 216 -21.28 16.78 16.35
N ASP A 217 -21.89 16.17 15.36
CA ASP A 217 -22.50 14.85 15.46
C ASP A 217 -21.47 13.78 15.84
N PHE A 218 -20.34 13.76 15.13
CA PHE A 218 -19.21 12.90 15.49
C PHE A 218 -18.75 13.15 16.95
N LEU A 219 -18.57 14.41 17.33
CA LEU A 219 -18.15 14.76 18.69
C LEU A 219 -19.16 14.30 19.76
N ASN A 220 -20.45 14.30 19.45
CA ASN A 220 -21.50 13.88 20.38
C ASN A 220 -21.45 12.38 20.69
N ARG A 221 -20.88 11.56 19.81
CA ARG A 221 -20.63 10.12 20.05
C ARG A 221 -19.44 9.86 20.98
N LEU A 222 -18.57 10.86 21.16
CA LEU A 222 -17.39 10.72 22.02
C LEU A 222 -17.72 10.97 23.49
N ALA A 223 -16.97 10.32 24.37
CA ALA A 223 -17.01 10.61 25.81
C ALA A 223 -16.77 12.11 26.09
N SER A 224 -17.48 12.66 27.04
CA SER A 224 -17.50 14.12 27.37
C SER A 224 -16.08 14.72 27.51
N ARG A 225 -15.16 14.02 28.14
CA ARG A 225 -13.77 14.46 28.30
C ARG A 225 -13.07 14.62 26.93
N LYS A 226 -13.18 13.62 26.04
CA LYS A 226 -12.57 13.67 24.70
C LYS A 226 -13.17 14.79 23.87
N ARG A 227 -14.51 14.90 23.85
CA ARG A 227 -15.22 15.98 23.17
C ARG A 227 -14.76 17.36 23.59
N LYS A 228 -14.65 17.63 24.91
CA LYS A 228 -14.17 18.91 25.43
C LYS A 228 -12.71 19.19 25.02
N THR A 229 -11.85 18.16 25.06
CA THR A 229 -10.45 18.29 24.64
C THR A 229 -10.36 18.67 23.17
N ILE A 230 -11.03 17.95 22.27
CA ILE A 230 -11.00 18.24 20.84
C ILE A 230 -11.57 19.64 20.52
N LYS A 231 -12.69 20.03 21.15
CA LYS A 231 -13.25 21.40 20.96
C LYS A 231 -12.26 22.48 21.39
N ARG A 232 -11.57 22.29 22.52
CA ARG A 232 -10.55 23.23 23.01
C ARG A 232 -9.35 23.31 22.05
N GLU A 233 -8.83 22.18 21.63
CA GLU A 233 -7.67 22.12 20.73
C GLU A 233 -7.95 22.77 19.38
N ARG A 234 -9.13 22.49 18.79
CA ARG A 234 -9.54 23.16 17.54
C ARG A 234 -9.67 24.67 17.70
N LYS A 235 -10.26 25.16 18.81
CA LYS A 235 -10.36 26.58 19.09
C LYS A 235 -8.98 27.22 19.24
N GLU A 236 -8.08 26.56 19.92
CA GLU A 236 -6.70 27.04 20.14
C GLU A 236 -5.91 27.07 18.83
N ALA A 237 -6.02 26.02 18.01
CA ALA A 237 -5.36 25.94 16.71
C ALA A 237 -5.75 27.09 15.76
N LEU A 238 -6.99 27.56 15.83
CA LEU A 238 -7.49 28.65 14.99
C LEU A 238 -7.38 30.05 15.63
N ARG A 239 -6.86 30.13 16.86
CA ARG A 239 -6.84 31.40 17.64
C ARG A 239 -5.97 32.48 17.01
N ALA A 240 -4.91 32.10 16.29
CA ALA A 240 -3.98 33.03 15.63
C ALA A 240 -4.50 33.59 14.28
N GLY A 241 -5.78 33.40 13.95
CA GLY A 241 -6.32 33.81 12.66
C GLY A 241 -5.89 32.92 11.49
N ILE A 242 -5.56 31.66 11.80
CA ILE A 242 -5.21 30.67 10.78
C ILE A 242 -6.43 30.33 9.96
N GLU A 243 -6.33 30.48 8.65
CA GLU A 243 -7.30 30.00 7.68
C GLU A 243 -6.89 28.62 7.19
N VAL A 244 -7.86 27.69 7.14
CA VAL A 244 -7.64 26.31 6.68
C VAL A 244 -8.40 26.11 5.36
N SER A 245 -7.67 25.85 4.31
CA SER A 245 -8.22 25.55 2.98
C SER A 245 -7.94 24.09 2.61
N TRP A 246 -8.94 23.43 2.02
CA TRP A 246 -8.79 22.10 1.45
C TRP A 246 -8.40 22.22 -0.01
N LEU A 247 -7.27 21.63 -0.38
CA LEU A 247 -6.81 21.57 -1.76
C LEU A 247 -6.98 20.15 -2.28
N THR A 248 -7.63 19.99 -3.42
CA THR A 248 -7.91 18.68 -4.03
C THR A 248 -7.80 18.74 -5.55
N GLY A 249 -7.49 17.62 -6.18
CA GLY A 249 -7.47 17.51 -7.64
C GLY A 249 -6.60 18.58 -8.30
N SER A 250 -7.21 19.46 -9.09
CA SER A 250 -6.53 20.53 -9.84
C SER A 250 -5.91 21.64 -8.98
N ASP A 251 -6.28 21.75 -7.70
CA ASP A 251 -5.69 22.73 -6.78
C ASP A 251 -4.27 22.32 -6.37
N LEU A 252 -3.92 21.04 -6.55
CA LEU A 252 -2.63 20.46 -6.20
C LEU A 252 -1.62 20.73 -7.31
N THR A 253 -1.21 22.00 -7.43
CA THR A 253 -0.18 22.44 -8.37
C THR A 253 1.23 22.05 -7.90
N GLU A 254 2.22 22.13 -8.82
CA GLU A 254 3.63 21.90 -8.51
C GLU A 254 4.12 22.79 -7.35
N VAL A 255 3.73 24.07 -7.35
CA VAL A 255 4.06 25.00 -6.26
C VAL A 255 3.53 24.53 -4.89
N VAL A 256 2.34 23.95 -4.86
CA VAL A 256 1.76 23.38 -3.62
C VAL A 256 2.56 22.17 -3.18
N TRP A 257 2.93 21.29 -4.10
CA TRP A 257 3.76 20.12 -3.80
C TRP A 257 5.16 20.50 -3.32
N ASP A 258 5.80 21.48 -3.91
CA ASP A 258 7.11 21.98 -3.48
C ASP A 258 7.05 22.56 -2.07
N ALA A 259 6.03 23.36 -1.78
CA ALA A 259 5.81 23.89 -0.43
C ALA A 259 5.57 22.75 0.59
N PHE A 260 4.72 21.79 0.25
CA PHE A 260 4.47 20.62 1.09
C PHE A 260 5.76 19.83 1.35
N PHE A 261 6.55 19.57 0.30
CA PHE A 261 7.80 18.84 0.41
C PHE A 261 8.82 19.58 1.30
N ALA A 262 8.94 20.89 1.16
CA ALA A 262 9.80 21.69 2.02
C ALA A 262 9.41 21.58 3.50
N PHE A 263 8.12 21.65 3.83
CA PHE A 263 7.64 21.44 5.20
C PHE A 263 7.89 20.03 5.67
N TYR A 264 7.60 19.02 4.88
CA TYR A 264 7.83 17.62 5.21
C TYR A 264 9.31 17.34 5.54
N MET A 265 10.25 17.87 4.73
CA MET A 265 11.68 17.69 4.96
C MET A 265 12.17 18.43 6.23
N THR A 266 11.66 19.62 6.50
CA THR A 266 11.96 20.36 7.72
C THR A 266 11.48 19.60 8.96
N CYS A 267 10.26 19.09 8.91
CA CYS A 267 9.68 18.29 9.97
C CYS A 267 10.50 17.02 10.26
N ARG A 268 10.91 16.31 9.22
CA ARG A 268 11.72 15.08 9.33
C ARG A 268 13.05 15.32 10.04
N SER A 269 13.72 16.44 9.78
CA SER A 269 14.99 16.79 10.42
C SER A 269 14.83 17.07 11.92
N THR A 270 13.68 17.57 12.32
CA THR A 270 13.36 17.90 13.73
C THR A 270 12.88 16.67 14.50
N LEU A 271 12.08 15.77 13.87
CA LEU A 271 11.60 14.52 14.47
C LEU A 271 12.74 13.56 14.88
N ASN A 272 13.81 13.51 14.09
CA ASN A 272 14.99 12.72 14.44
C ASN A 272 15.70 13.20 15.72
N ARG A 273 15.33 14.38 16.25
CA ARG A 273 15.92 14.95 17.47
C ARG A 273 15.03 14.86 18.71
N SER A 274 13.70 14.68 18.60
CA SER A 274 12.83 14.83 19.78
C SER A 274 11.48 14.13 19.77
N GLY A 275 11.13 13.32 18.79
CA GLY A 275 9.86 12.55 18.82
C GLY A 275 8.56 13.39 18.87
N CYS A 276 8.55 14.57 18.27
CA CYS A 276 7.50 15.58 18.42
C CYS A 276 6.33 15.46 17.43
N ALA A 277 5.13 15.87 17.88
CA ALA A 277 3.94 16.07 17.07
C ALA A 277 4.01 17.41 16.29
N PHE A 278 3.48 17.42 15.07
CA PHE A 278 3.54 18.57 14.17
C PHE A 278 2.45 19.60 14.43
N SER A 279 2.82 20.88 14.39
CA SER A 279 1.87 21.96 14.15
C SER A 279 2.40 22.85 13.00
N ILE A 280 1.57 23.14 12.03
CA ILE A 280 1.86 24.06 10.91
C ILE A 280 1.23 25.41 11.26
N SER A 281 2.00 26.48 11.27
CA SER A 281 1.49 27.84 11.42
C SER A 281 1.55 28.60 10.10
N SER A 282 0.57 29.48 9.83
CA SER A 282 0.43 30.29 8.63
C SER A 282 1.56 31.31 8.39
N ARG A 283 2.56 31.37 9.26
CA ARG A 283 3.71 32.28 9.13
C ARG A 283 4.99 31.50 8.84
N SER A 284 5.02 30.68 7.82
CA SER A 284 6.24 29.99 7.30
C SER A 284 7.19 29.40 8.36
N SER A 285 6.74 29.18 9.59
CA SER A 285 7.53 28.53 10.64
C SER A 285 6.82 27.27 11.09
N THR A 286 7.48 26.14 10.92
CA THR A 286 7.05 24.88 11.47
C THR A 286 7.53 24.80 12.91
N GLN A 287 6.64 24.77 13.88
CA GLN A 287 7.00 24.51 15.28
C GLN A 287 6.67 23.07 15.61
N CYS A 288 7.66 22.35 16.15
CA CYS A 288 7.41 21.10 16.86
C CYS A 288 7.03 21.42 18.29
N GLY A 289 5.81 21.02 18.70
CA GLY A 289 5.43 21.01 20.10
C GLY A 289 5.80 19.67 20.74
N CYS A 290 6.54 19.68 21.81
CA CYS A 290 6.80 18.50 22.65
C CYS A 290 5.57 18.11 23.46
#